data_06fb7d04b90b60c366e6ba3d43ed8c16
#
_entry.id   06fb7d04b90b60c366e6ba3d43ed8c16
#
_cell.length_a   1.000
_cell.length_b   1.000
_cell.length_c   1.000
_cell.angle_alpha   90.00
_cell.angle_beta   90.00
_cell.angle_gamma   90.00
#
_symmetry.space_group_name_H-M   'P 1'
#
loop_
_entity.id
_entity.type
_entity.pdbx_description
1 polymer ?
#
loop_
_entity_poly.entity_id
_entity_poly.type
_entity_poly.pdbx_seq_one_letter_code
_entity_poly.pdbx_strand_id
1 'polypeptide(L)'
;MAVRHTIVGIGSPRALEDALRAAYYLADDELSTAAYLALALGKPLLLEGAPGVGKTEAAKAIAGVLGRTLLRLQCYEGIDAAAALYEWNFPRQMLALRQQGDSAEHVDIYRDEFLIERPMLACLRRPEDTVLLIDEIDRSDHEFEAFLLEFLSDFQISIPERGAIRAHERPVVILTSNRTRELHEALRRRCVYHWIEDPAPEREMRIIMMRASGVAERAARAVVAAVGRLRREPLAKHPGISEAVEWAQAATLLNQQGARWPDAFRRSLGVVLKDEDDLVHIAPRIDAILQEAQV
;
A
#
# COMPACT_ATOMS: atom_id res chain seq x y z
N MET A 1 14.30 26.69 -12.87
CA MET A 1 14.46 26.86 -11.41
C MET A 1 14.08 25.54 -10.77
N ALA A 2 15.03 24.80 -10.19
CA ALA A 2 14.74 23.57 -9.49
C ALA A 2 14.00 23.93 -8.19
N VAL A 3 12.72 23.61 -8.11
CA VAL A 3 11.95 23.68 -6.88
C VAL A 3 12.56 22.63 -5.95
N ARG A 4 13.36 23.06 -4.99
CA ARG A 4 13.79 22.21 -3.88
C ARG A 4 12.54 21.94 -3.05
N HIS A 5 11.87 20.81 -3.30
CA HIS A 5 10.97 20.24 -2.31
C HIS A 5 11.84 19.86 -1.10
N THR A 6 11.93 20.79 -0.17
CA THR A 6 12.64 20.54 1.09
C THR A 6 11.80 19.54 1.86
N ILE A 7 12.16 18.26 1.75
CA ILE A 7 11.65 17.24 2.67
C ILE A 7 12.19 17.66 4.03
N VAL A 8 11.34 18.26 4.84
CA VAL A 8 11.73 18.79 6.15
C VAL A 8 12.33 17.62 6.95
N GLY A 9 13.65 17.65 7.17
CA GLY A 9 14.38 16.69 8.01
C GLY A 9 14.99 15.47 7.30
N ILE A 10 14.73 15.20 6.01
CA ILE A 10 15.30 14.04 5.30
C ILE A 10 16.29 14.52 4.24
N GLY A 11 17.58 14.54 4.60
CA GLY A 11 18.64 15.08 3.73
C GLY A 11 19.33 14.08 2.81
N SER A 12 19.05 12.77 2.94
CA SER A 12 19.71 11.71 2.16
C SER A 12 18.90 10.41 2.14
N PRO A 13 19.20 9.48 1.20
CA PRO A 13 18.60 8.14 1.20
C PRO A 13 18.79 7.41 2.53
N ARG A 14 19.96 7.51 3.13
CA ARG A 14 20.27 6.88 4.42
C ARG A 14 19.43 7.46 5.57
N ALA A 15 19.22 8.77 5.59
CA ALA A 15 18.37 9.40 6.58
C ALA A 15 16.90 8.92 6.43
N LEU A 16 16.43 8.70 5.19
CA LEU A 16 15.13 8.12 4.93
C LEU A 16 15.06 6.65 5.40
N GLU A 17 16.09 5.84 5.12
CA GLU A 17 16.17 4.45 5.60
C GLU A 17 16.07 4.37 7.13
N ASP A 18 16.84 5.20 7.84
CA ASP A 18 16.82 5.25 9.30
C ASP A 18 15.44 5.69 9.84
N ALA A 19 14.80 6.67 9.19
CA ALA A 19 13.45 7.12 9.55
C ALA A 19 12.39 6.03 9.28
N LEU A 20 12.47 5.32 8.16
CA LEU A 20 11.59 4.20 7.85
C LEU A 20 11.76 3.04 8.85
N ARG A 21 13.01 2.76 9.25
CA ARG A 21 13.31 1.76 10.29
C ARG A 21 12.69 2.16 11.64
N ALA A 22 12.77 3.44 12.01
CA ALA A 22 12.11 3.96 13.22
C ALA A 22 10.57 3.88 13.14
N ALA A 23 10.01 3.93 11.93
CA ALA A 23 8.58 3.72 11.65
C ALA A 23 8.22 2.24 11.46
N TYR A 24 9.04 1.30 11.91
CA TYR A 24 8.82 -0.15 11.82
C TYR A 24 8.72 -0.69 10.39
N TYR A 25 9.42 -0.06 9.45
CA TYR A 25 9.55 -0.55 8.09
C TYR A 25 11.03 -0.72 7.71
N LEU A 26 11.45 -1.95 7.43
CA LEU A 26 12.82 -2.24 6.99
C LEU A 26 12.92 -2.05 5.48
N ALA A 27 13.34 -0.87 5.05
CA ALA A 27 13.72 -0.64 3.67
C ALA A 27 15.16 -1.16 3.40
N ASP A 28 15.46 -1.47 2.14
CA ASP A 28 16.84 -1.60 1.67
C ASP A 28 17.35 -0.25 1.15
N ASP A 29 18.63 -0.21 0.81
CA ASP A 29 19.27 0.98 0.25
C ASP A 29 18.65 1.40 -1.08
N GLU A 30 18.27 0.44 -1.92
CA GLU A 30 17.68 0.68 -3.25
C GLU A 30 16.28 1.31 -3.13
N LEU A 31 15.41 0.75 -2.29
CA LEU A 31 14.08 1.33 -2.02
C LEU A 31 14.20 2.71 -1.39
N SER A 32 15.11 2.86 -0.41
CA SER A 32 15.35 4.14 0.27
C SER A 32 15.85 5.20 -0.69
N THR A 33 16.73 4.82 -1.62
CA THR A 33 17.24 5.68 -2.68
C THR A 33 16.13 6.05 -3.68
N ALA A 34 15.33 5.08 -4.15
CA ALA A 34 14.23 5.33 -5.09
C ALA A 34 13.17 6.26 -4.46
N ALA A 35 12.78 5.98 -3.22
CA ALA A 35 11.82 6.82 -2.49
C ALA A 35 12.36 8.23 -2.27
N TYR A 36 13.62 8.38 -1.84
CA TYR A 36 14.26 9.69 -1.69
C TYR A 36 14.29 10.48 -3.00
N LEU A 37 14.66 9.84 -4.11
CA LEU A 37 14.70 10.47 -5.42
C LEU A 37 13.30 10.87 -5.90
N ALA A 38 12.29 10.03 -5.68
CA ALA A 38 10.89 10.35 -6.01
C ALA A 38 10.45 11.63 -5.28
N LEU A 39 10.70 11.70 -3.99
CA LEU A 39 10.38 12.85 -3.15
C LEU A 39 11.17 14.10 -3.57
N ALA A 40 12.48 13.99 -3.78
CA ALA A 40 13.36 15.11 -4.12
C ALA A 40 13.09 15.69 -5.53
N LEU A 41 12.70 14.84 -6.47
CA LEU A 41 12.36 15.23 -7.85
C LEU A 41 10.89 15.61 -8.01
N GLY A 42 10.04 15.40 -6.99
CA GLY A 42 8.59 15.58 -7.08
C GLY A 42 7.98 14.68 -8.15
N LYS A 43 8.47 13.44 -8.28
CA LYS A 43 7.94 12.41 -9.19
C LYS A 43 7.16 11.36 -8.42
N PRO A 44 6.14 10.74 -9.03
CA PRO A 44 5.49 9.57 -8.44
C PRO A 44 6.50 8.43 -8.23
N LEU A 45 6.31 7.65 -7.17
CA LEU A 45 7.05 6.42 -6.90
C LEU A 45 6.21 5.21 -7.31
N LEU A 46 6.70 4.39 -8.23
CA LEU A 46 6.06 3.12 -8.62
C LEU A 46 6.79 1.96 -7.95
N LEU A 47 6.07 1.26 -7.08
CA LEU A 47 6.52 0.06 -6.38
C LEU A 47 5.89 -1.17 -7.02
N GLU A 48 6.67 -2.00 -7.67
CA GLU A 48 6.25 -3.31 -8.19
C GLU A 48 6.87 -4.45 -7.36
N GLY A 49 6.25 -5.61 -7.36
CA GLY A 49 6.74 -6.80 -6.67
C GLY A 49 5.63 -7.83 -6.44
N ALA A 50 5.99 -9.01 -5.96
CA ALA A 50 5.03 -10.06 -5.65
C ALA A 50 3.97 -9.61 -4.62
N PRO A 51 2.77 -10.23 -4.59
CA PRO A 51 1.81 -10.00 -3.52
C PRO A 51 2.43 -10.29 -2.15
N GLY A 52 2.14 -9.45 -1.14
CA GLY A 52 2.60 -9.67 0.23
C GLY A 52 4.03 -9.20 0.55
N VAL A 53 4.81 -8.66 -0.41
CA VAL A 53 6.19 -8.18 -0.15
C VAL A 53 6.27 -6.85 0.62
N GLY A 54 5.14 -6.20 0.91
CA GLY A 54 5.11 -4.99 1.73
C GLY A 54 5.05 -3.67 0.97
N LYS A 55 4.61 -3.63 -0.29
CA LYS A 55 4.45 -2.40 -1.10
C LYS A 55 3.56 -1.35 -0.44
N THR A 56 2.36 -1.76 -0.04
CA THR A 56 1.39 -0.89 0.65
C THR A 56 1.93 -0.43 2.02
N GLU A 57 2.67 -1.30 2.72
CA GLU A 57 3.31 -0.94 3.99
C GLU A 57 4.44 0.09 3.79
N ALA A 58 5.19 0.03 2.68
CA ALA A 58 6.17 1.05 2.31
C ALA A 58 5.50 2.43 2.19
N ALA A 59 4.36 2.50 1.48
CA ALA A 59 3.61 3.74 1.32
C ALA A 59 3.11 4.31 2.68
N LYS A 60 2.60 3.44 3.56
CA LYS A 60 2.19 3.83 4.92
C LYS A 60 3.36 4.37 5.73
N ALA A 61 4.51 3.68 5.68
CA ALA A 61 5.71 4.09 6.40
C ALA A 61 6.24 5.44 5.88
N ILE A 62 6.29 5.64 4.56
CA ILE A 62 6.70 6.90 3.95
C ILE A 62 5.76 8.04 4.39
N ALA A 63 4.44 7.83 4.35
CA ALA A 63 3.47 8.82 4.81
C ALA A 63 3.68 9.17 6.31
N GLY A 64 3.90 8.15 7.15
CA GLY A 64 4.20 8.33 8.57
C GLY A 64 5.48 9.11 8.83
N VAL A 65 6.56 8.80 8.10
CA VAL A 65 7.84 9.52 8.20
C VAL A 65 7.72 10.98 7.77
N LEU A 66 6.87 11.26 6.76
CA LEU A 66 6.58 12.62 6.32
C LEU A 66 5.61 13.37 7.24
N GLY A 67 5.01 12.69 8.23
CA GLY A 67 3.96 13.27 9.08
C GLY A 67 2.67 13.62 8.32
N ARG A 68 2.41 12.94 7.17
CA ARG A 68 1.28 13.24 6.28
C ARG A 68 0.20 12.17 6.34
N THR A 69 -1.04 12.57 6.10
CA THR A 69 -2.17 11.65 6.02
C THR A 69 -2.10 10.81 4.74
N LEU A 70 -2.17 9.49 4.86
CA LEU A 70 -2.25 8.60 3.71
C LEU A 70 -3.68 8.57 3.15
N LEU A 71 -3.85 9.00 1.92
CA LEU A 71 -5.09 8.84 1.15
C LEU A 71 -4.93 7.64 0.22
N ARG A 72 -5.74 6.60 0.40
CA ARG A 72 -5.66 5.38 -0.40
C ARG A 72 -6.77 5.32 -1.43
N LEU A 73 -6.38 5.13 -2.69
CA LEU A 73 -7.25 4.77 -3.79
C LEU A 73 -6.93 3.31 -4.18
N GLN A 74 -7.83 2.38 -3.84
CA GLN A 74 -7.71 0.99 -4.24
C GLN A 74 -8.24 0.82 -5.66
N CYS A 75 -7.39 0.36 -6.58
CA CYS A 75 -7.81 0.07 -7.95
C CYS A 75 -8.51 -1.28 -8.04
N TYR A 76 -9.51 -1.34 -8.91
CA TYR A 76 -10.27 -2.53 -9.26
C TYR A 76 -10.73 -2.43 -10.72
N GLU A 77 -11.12 -3.53 -11.30
CA GLU A 77 -11.62 -3.57 -12.69
C GLU A 77 -12.91 -2.73 -12.84
N GLY A 78 -12.87 -1.80 -13.80
CA GLY A 78 -13.99 -0.86 -14.02
C GLY A 78 -13.99 0.36 -13.09
N ILE A 79 -12.88 0.65 -12.38
CA ILE A 79 -12.74 1.93 -11.67
C ILE A 79 -12.79 3.07 -12.67
N ASP A 80 -13.63 4.06 -12.40
CA ASP A 80 -13.74 5.26 -13.23
C ASP A 80 -13.12 6.50 -12.56
N ALA A 81 -12.96 7.56 -13.35
CA ALA A 81 -12.43 8.83 -12.87
C ALA A 81 -13.32 9.43 -11.77
N ALA A 82 -14.65 9.25 -11.83
CA ALA A 82 -15.57 9.78 -10.83
C ALA A 82 -15.34 9.14 -9.45
N ALA A 83 -15.17 7.81 -9.40
CA ALA A 83 -14.89 7.10 -8.16
C ALA A 83 -13.55 7.54 -7.51
N ALA A 84 -12.60 7.99 -8.31
CA ALA A 84 -11.27 8.41 -7.87
C ALA A 84 -11.20 9.90 -7.47
N LEU A 85 -11.99 10.75 -8.12
CA LEU A 85 -11.88 12.21 -8.02
C LEU A 85 -12.84 12.82 -7.01
N TYR A 86 -14.15 12.75 -7.29
CA TYR A 86 -15.18 13.40 -6.51
C TYR A 86 -16.54 12.78 -6.77
N GLU A 87 -17.48 13.09 -5.91
CA GLU A 87 -18.89 12.74 -6.06
C GLU A 87 -19.74 13.93 -5.58
N TRP A 88 -20.85 14.18 -6.31
CA TRP A 88 -21.83 15.15 -5.84
C TRP A 88 -22.75 14.54 -4.78
N ASN A 89 -22.91 15.22 -3.65
CA ASN A 89 -23.85 14.82 -2.60
C ASN A 89 -25.27 15.15 -3.01
N PHE A 90 -25.82 14.36 -3.96
CA PHE A 90 -27.17 14.57 -4.46
C PHE A 90 -28.25 14.62 -3.37
N PRO A 91 -28.24 13.79 -2.31
CA PRO A 91 -29.21 13.93 -1.23
C PRO A 91 -29.17 15.29 -0.57
N ARG A 92 -27.98 15.84 -0.32
CA ARG A 92 -27.81 17.16 0.29
C ARG A 92 -28.22 18.29 -0.66
N GLN A 93 -27.92 18.18 -1.95
CA GLN A 93 -28.38 19.11 -3.00
C GLN A 93 -29.91 19.14 -3.06
N MET A 94 -30.57 17.98 -3.09
CA MET A 94 -32.04 17.86 -3.11
C MET A 94 -32.69 18.45 -1.85
N LEU A 95 -32.07 18.27 -0.68
CA LEU A 95 -32.53 18.88 0.56
C LEU A 95 -32.44 20.40 0.51
N ALA A 96 -31.31 20.94 0.06
CA ALA A 96 -31.10 22.37 -0.10
C ALA A 96 -32.12 23.00 -1.07
N LEU A 97 -32.37 22.37 -2.22
CA LEU A 97 -33.40 22.81 -3.18
C LEU A 97 -34.82 22.81 -2.56
N ARG A 98 -35.17 21.80 -1.77
CA ARG A 98 -36.48 21.74 -1.08
C ARG A 98 -36.62 22.82 0.01
N GLN A 99 -35.54 23.11 0.72
CA GLN A 99 -35.57 24.15 1.78
C GLN A 99 -35.67 25.56 1.20
N GLN A 100 -35.25 25.77 -0.04
CA GLN A 100 -35.35 27.07 -0.72
C GLN A 100 -36.80 27.50 -0.97
N GLY A 101 -37.73 26.56 -1.24
CA GLY A 101 -39.14 26.88 -1.53
C GLY A 101 -39.28 27.86 -2.69
N ASP A 102 -40.21 28.81 -2.59
CA ASP A 102 -40.47 29.86 -3.60
C ASP A 102 -39.59 31.12 -3.42
N SER A 103 -38.47 31.04 -2.67
CA SER A 103 -37.56 32.16 -2.52
C SER A 103 -36.82 32.50 -3.82
N ALA A 104 -36.61 33.78 -4.12
CA ALA A 104 -35.96 34.27 -5.34
C ALA A 104 -34.42 34.02 -5.38
N GLU A 105 -33.84 33.56 -4.27
CA GLU A 105 -32.42 33.21 -4.23
C GLU A 105 -32.17 31.85 -4.83
N HIS A 106 -31.39 31.78 -5.90
CA HIS A 106 -30.97 30.52 -6.50
C HIS A 106 -29.87 29.85 -5.66
N VAL A 107 -30.15 28.63 -5.15
CA VAL A 107 -29.10 27.80 -4.56
C VAL A 107 -28.19 27.28 -5.66
N ASP A 108 -26.91 27.68 -5.58
CA ASP A 108 -25.90 27.05 -6.43
C ASP A 108 -25.57 25.65 -5.86
N ILE A 109 -26.14 24.62 -6.51
CA ILE A 109 -25.99 23.22 -6.09
C ILE A 109 -24.59 22.63 -6.37
N TYR A 110 -23.75 23.39 -7.07
CA TYR A 110 -22.36 22.99 -7.39
C TYR A 110 -21.33 23.64 -6.46
N ARG A 111 -21.74 24.15 -5.30
CA ARG A 111 -20.81 24.65 -4.28
C ARG A 111 -20.01 23.53 -3.64
N ASP A 112 -18.86 23.89 -3.05
CA ASP A 112 -17.95 22.95 -2.36
C ASP A 112 -18.65 22.16 -1.23
N GLU A 113 -19.65 22.71 -0.60
CA GLU A 113 -20.42 22.03 0.45
C GLU A 113 -21.19 20.79 -0.03
N PHE A 114 -21.45 20.67 -1.36
CA PHE A 114 -22.10 19.53 -1.98
C PHE A 114 -21.10 18.58 -2.64
N LEU A 115 -19.79 18.91 -2.64
CA LEU A 115 -18.75 18.10 -3.24
C LEU A 115 -18.17 17.14 -2.20
N ILE A 116 -18.26 15.85 -2.47
CA ILE A 116 -17.59 14.81 -1.68
C ILE A 116 -16.22 14.58 -2.31
N GLU A 117 -15.18 14.95 -1.55
CA GLU A 117 -13.80 14.73 -1.99
C GLU A 117 -13.44 13.24 -1.95
N ARG A 118 -13.04 12.69 -3.08
CA ARG A 118 -12.39 11.40 -3.20
C ARG A 118 -10.86 11.57 -3.07
N PRO A 119 -10.07 10.49 -2.91
CA PRO A 119 -8.65 10.59 -2.58
C PRO A 119 -7.82 11.52 -3.49
N MET A 120 -8.08 11.52 -4.80
CA MET A 120 -7.30 12.33 -5.75
C MET A 120 -7.60 13.82 -5.59
N LEU A 121 -8.87 14.23 -5.48
CA LEU A 121 -9.22 15.62 -5.25
C LEU A 121 -8.72 16.10 -3.88
N ALA A 122 -8.88 15.28 -2.84
CA ALA A 122 -8.39 15.62 -1.50
C ALA A 122 -6.86 15.84 -1.49
N CYS A 123 -6.13 15.03 -2.26
CA CYS A 123 -4.68 15.18 -2.42
C CYS A 123 -4.30 16.48 -3.15
N LEU A 124 -5.04 16.87 -4.20
CA LEU A 124 -4.79 18.13 -4.91
C LEU A 124 -5.05 19.37 -4.05
N ARG A 125 -6.05 19.30 -3.17
CA ARG A 125 -6.40 20.42 -2.29
C ARG A 125 -5.45 20.59 -1.11
N ARG A 126 -4.83 19.49 -0.64
CA ARG A 126 -3.95 19.47 0.54
C ARG A 126 -2.67 18.66 0.23
N PRO A 127 -1.89 19.06 -0.78
CA PRO A 127 -0.72 18.31 -1.21
C PRO A 127 0.37 18.27 -0.14
N GLU A 128 0.49 19.30 0.71
CA GLU A 128 1.45 19.39 1.81
C GLU A 128 1.14 18.45 2.98
N ASP A 129 -0.14 18.11 3.18
CA ASP A 129 -0.62 17.33 4.33
C ASP A 129 -0.88 15.86 3.99
N THR A 130 -0.78 15.49 2.70
CA THR A 130 -1.23 14.18 2.23
C THR A 130 -0.19 13.44 1.41
N VAL A 131 -0.30 12.11 1.42
CA VAL A 131 0.35 11.19 0.47
C VAL A 131 -0.75 10.41 -0.22
N LEU A 132 -0.80 10.44 -1.55
CA LEU A 132 -1.75 9.65 -2.34
C LEU A 132 -1.13 8.29 -2.66
N LEU A 133 -1.77 7.23 -2.21
CA LEU A 133 -1.47 5.84 -2.59
C LEU A 133 -2.50 5.36 -3.61
N ILE A 134 -2.06 5.09 -4.83
CA ILE A 134 -2.83 4.40 -5.88
C ILE A 134 -2.42 2.93 -5.82
N ASP A 135 -3.25 2.13 -5.15
CA ASP A 135 -2.91 0.75 -4.78
C ASP A 135 -3.45 -0.25 -5.82
N GLU A 136 -2.61 -1.22 -6.21
CA GLU A 136 -2.90 -2.25 -7.22
C GLU A 136 -3.34 -1.67 -8.56
N ILE A 137 -2.57 -0.71 -9.11
CA ILE A 137 -2.89 -0.04 -10.39
C ILE A 137 -3.02 -1.03 -11.56
N ASP A 138 -2.34 -2.16 -11.52
CA ASP A 138 -2.44 -3.25 -12.49
C ASP A 138 -3.82 -3.92 -12.55
N ARG A 139 -4.74 -3.60 -11.63
CA ARG A 139 -6.14 -4.05 -11.65
C ARG A 139 -7.10 -3.07 -12.33
N SER A 140 -6.65 -1.85 -12.62
CA SER A 140 -7.46 -0.88 -13.38
C SER A 140 -7.44 -1.18 -14.88
N ASP A 141 -8.31 -0.55 -15.65
CA ASP A 141 -8.32 -0.63 -17.10
C ASP A 141 -7.38 0.43 -17.74
N HIS A 142 -7.26 0.39 -19.08
CA HIS A 142 -6.44 1.33 -19.82
C HIS A 142 -7.00 2.76 -19.84
N GLU A 143 -8.32 2.93 -19.69
CA GLU A 143 -8.95 4.26 -19.66
C GLU A 143 -8.55 4.99 -18.38
N PHE A 144 -8.57 4.28 -17.27
CA PHE A 144 -8.12 4.83 -16.00
C PHE A 144 -6.61 5.14 -15.99
N GLU A 145 -5.77 4.31 -16.64
CA GLU A 145 -4.35 4.65 -16.80
C GLU A 145 -4.15 5.92 -17.64
N ALA A 146 -4.91 6.08 -18.72
CA ALA A 146 -4.84 7.30 -19.55
C ALA A 146 -5.24 8.54 -18.74
N PHE A 147 -6.28 8.44 -17.93
CA PHE A 147 -6.69 9.48 -16.99
C PHE A 147 -5.58 9.80 -15.97
N LEU A 148 -4.92 8.78 -15.38
CA LEU A 148 -3.80 8.98 -14.48
C LEU A 148 -2.60 9.67 -15.15
N LEU A 149 -2.36 9.41 -16.45
CA LEU A 149 -1.31 10.10 -17.19
C LEU A 149 -1.53 11.62 -17.24
N GLU A 150 -2.77 12.06 -17.42
CA GLU A 150 -3.13 13.49 -17.39
C GLU A 150 -2.95 14.04 -15.97
N PHE A 151 -3.52 13.37 -14.97
CA PHE A 151 -3.40 13.77 -13.56
C PHE A 151 -1.95 13.93 -13.10
N LEU A 152 -1.09 12.91 -13.36
CA LEU A 152 0.30 12.91 -12.92
C LEU A 152 1.19 13.89 -13.70
N SER A 153 0.77 14.36 -14.88
CA SER A 153 1.53 15.35 -15.65
C SER A 153 1.45 16.73 -15.04
N ASP A 154 0.25 17.17 -14.73
CA ASP A 154 -0.03 18.55 -14.35
C ASP A 154 -0.53 18.70 -12.90
N PHE A 155 -0.81 17.59 -12.21
CA PHE A 155 -1.47 17.55 -10.91
C PHE A 155 -2.71 18.45 -10.90
N GLN A 156 -3.56 18.20 -11.88
CA GLN A 156 -4.78 18.95 -12.15
C GLN A 156 -5.90 18.01 -12.51
N ILE A 157 -7.13 18.39 -12.17
CA ILE A 157 -8.36 17.78 -12.63
C ILE A 157 -9.33 18.86 -13.13
N SER A 158 -10.21 18.47 -14.05
CA SER A 158 -11.29 19.36 -14.52
C SER A 158 -12.62 18.83 -14.01
N ILE A 159 -13.33 19.65 -13.24
CA ILE A 159 -14.71 19.41 -12.81
C ILE A 159 -15.59 20.26 -13.71
N PRO A 160 -16.51 19.67 -14.53
CA PRO A 160 -17.26 20.43 -15.54
C PRO A 160 -17.95 21.68 -15.00
N GLU A 161 -18.53 21.59 -13.80
CA GLU A 161 -19.30 22.69 -13.18
C GLU A 161 -18.45 23.70 -12.39
N ARG A 162 -17.18 23.35 -12.14
CA ARG A 162 -16.26 24.13 -11.27
C ARG A 162 -14.99 24.58 -11.97
N GLY A 163 -14.72 24.04 -13.15
CA GLY A 163 -13.48 24.29 -13.87
C GLY A 163 -12.30 23.46 -13.36
N ALA A 164 -11.08 23.90 -13.69
CA ALA A 164 -9.87 23.17 -13.34
C ALA A 164 -9.43 23.42 -11.90
N ILE A 165 -9.17 22.34 -11.17
CA ILE A 165 -8.55 22.38 -9.84
C ILE A 165 -7.13 21.84 -9.98
N ARG A 166 -6.14 22.67 -9.64
CA ARG A 166 -4.73 22.34 -9.71
C ARG A 166 -4.11 22.41 -8.32
N ALA A 167 -3.23 21.46 -8.02
CA ALA A 167 -2.43 21.52 -6.81
C ALA A 167 -1.47 22.73 -6.87
N HIS A 168 -1.34 23.44 -5.75
CA HIS A 168 -0.44 24.60 -5.64
C HIS A 168 1.03 24.17 -5.50
N GLU A 169 1.28 22.95 -5.03
CA GLU A 169 2.56 22.29 -5.04
C GLU A 169 2.42 20.82 -5.49
N ARG A 170 3.54 20.17 -5.83
CA ARG A 170 3.47 18.78 -6.28
C ARG A 170 3.16 17.83 -5.13
N PRO A 171 2.06 17.08 -5.19
CA PRO A 171 1.72 16.10 -4.17
C PRO A 171 2.69 14.90 -4.21
N VAL A 172 2.82 14.23 -3.08
CA VAL A 172 3.52 12.94 -2.99
C VAL A 172 2.55 11.85 -3.44
N VAL A 173 2.91 11.14 -4.51
CA VAL A 173 2.09 10.03 -5.07
C VAL A 173 2.92 8.76 -5.11
N ILE A 174 2.34 7.68 -4.60
CA ILE A 174 2.92 6.33 -4.62
C ILE A 174 1.93 5.42 -5.35
N LEU A 175 2.43 4.66 -6.33
CA LEU A 175 1.66 3.64 -7.03
C LEU A 175 2.21 2.27 -6.63
N THR A 176 1.32 1.28 -6.49
CA THR A 176 1.73 -0.11 -6.30
C THR A 176 1.17 -0.99 -7.42
N SER A 177 1.92 -2.04 -7.78
CA SER A 177 1.51 -3.02 -8.79
C SER A 177 1.99 -4.42 -8.37
N ASN A 178 1.14 -5.43 -8.56
CA ASN A 178 1.51 -6.85 -8.43
C ASN A 178 1.98 -7.44 -9.78
N ARG A 179 2.02 -6.60 -10.81
CA ARG A 179 2.40 -6.98 -12.18
C ARG A 179 1.53 -8.11 -12.76
N THR A 180 0.24 -8.11 -12.42
CA THR A 180 -0.73 -9.05 -13.01
C THR A 180 -0.94 -8.78 -14.51
N ARG A 181 -0.73 -7.53 -14.93
CA ARG A 181 -0.58 -7.09 -16.32
C ARG A 181 0.51 -6.02 -16.42
N GLU A 182 0.96 -5.75 -17.64
CA GLU A 182 1.90 -4.65 -17.90
C GLU A 182 1.18 -3.30 -17.84
N LEU A 183 1.80 -2.34 -17.16
CA LEU A 183 1.36 -0.95 -17.15
C LEU A 183 1.81 -0.23 -18.42
N HIS A 184 1.04 0.76 -18.84
CA HIS A 184 1.39 1.57 -20.01
C HIS A 184 2.76 2.23 -19.84
N GLU A 185 3.61 2.14 -20.85
CA GLU A 185 4.99 2.63 -20.80
C GLU A 185 5.07 4.13 -20.43
N ALA A 186 4.11 4.93 -20.91
CA ALA A 186 4.06 6.35 -20.60
C ALA A 186 3.84 6.63 -19.10
N LEU A 187 3.10 5.77 -18.37
CA LEU A 187 2.93 5.87 -16.93
C LEU A 187 4.23 5.54 -16.21
N ARG A 188 4.89 4.44 -16.59
CA ARG A 188 6.17 4.02 -16.00
C ARG A 188 7.26 5.08 -16.18
N ARG A 189 7.35 5.72 -17.34
CA ARG A 189 8.34 6.80 -17.61
C ARG A 189 8.16 8.06 -16.75
N ARG A 190 6.97 8.29 -16.21
CA ARG A 190 6.70 9.43 -15.32
C ARG A 190 7.12 9.16 -13.88
N CYS A 191 7.26 7.89 -13.50
CA CYS A 191 7.56 7.47 -12.14
C CYS A 191 9.07 7.25 -11.90
N VAL A 192 9.49 7.36 -10.65
CA VAL A 192 10.67 6.66 -10.18
C VAL A 192 10.23 5.24 -9.90
N TYR A 193 10.93 4.27 -10.48
CA TYR A 193 10.56 2.85 -10.43
C TYR A 193 11.42 2.09 -9.42
N HIS A 194 10.79 1.19 -8.66
CA HIS A 194 11.51 0.24 -7.83
C HIS A 194 10.76 -1.09 -7.77
N TRP A 195 11.50 -2.18 -7.96
CA TRP A 195 11.02 -3.54 -7.77
C TRP A 195 11.36 -4.01 -6.35
N ILE A 196 10.34 -4.38 -5.56
CA ILE A 196 10.53 -4.94 -4.22
C ILE A 196 10.62 -6.45 -4.36
N GLU A 197 11.80 -6.99 -4.03
CA GLU A 197 12.04 -8.43 -3.98
C GLU A 197 11.53 -9.06 -2.68
N ASP A 198 11.31 -10.37 -2.73
CA ASP A 198 11.13 -11.14 -1.50
C ASP A 198 12.38 -10.98 -0.63
N PRO A 199 12.22 -10.67 0.67
CA PRO A 199 13.38 -10.45 1.52
C PRO A 199 14.17 -11.75 1.73
N ALA A 200 15.50 -11.62 1.82
CA ALA A 200 16.37 -12.70 2.27
C ALA A 200 15.94 -13.19 3.67
N PRO A 201 16.17 -14.47 4.01
CA PRO A 201 15.71 -15.07 5.28
C PRO A 201 16.08 -14.26 6.53
N GLU A 202 17.27 -13.68 6.57
CA GLU A 202 17.74 -12.88 7.70
C GLU A 202 16.97 -11.56 7.83
N ARG A 203 16.56 -10.96 6.70
CA ARG A 203 15.72 -9.76 6.68
C ARG A 203 14.28 -10.11 7.03
N GLU A 204 13.75 -11.22 6.50
CA GLU A 204 12.42 -11.73 6.82
C GLU A 204 12.28 -11.98 8.33
N MET A 205 13.27 -12.63 8.95
CA MET A 205 13.32 -12.82 10.41
C MET A 205 13.26 -11.49 11.18
N ARG A 206 14.05 -10.49 10.75
CA ARG A 206 14.03 -9.16 11.39
C ARG A 206 12.68 -8.47 11.25
N ILE A 207 12.02 -8.61 10.09
CA ILE A 207 10.67 -8.08 9.88
C ILE A 207 9.66 -8.75 10.81
N ILE A 208 9.70 -10.08 10.93
CA ILE A 208 8.83 -10.83 11.84
C ILE A 208 9.03 -10.36 13.28
N MET A 209 10.29 -10.28 13.75
CA MET A 209 10.59 -9.83 15.11
C MET A 209 10.13 -8.39 15.38
N MET A 210 10.21 -7.53 14.38
CA MET A 210 9.81 -6.13 14.50
C MET A 210 8.29 -5.94 14.48
N ARG A 211 7.57 -6.73 13.65
CA ARG A 211 6.14 -6.58 13.41
C ARG A 211 5.28 -7.46 14.32
N ALA A 212 5.79 -8.61 14.73
CA ALA A 212 5.09 -9.58 15.57
C ALA A 212 5.50 -9.42 17.04
N SER A 213 4.72 -8.64 17.79
CA SER A 213 4.99 -8.39 19.21
C SER A 213 5.05 -9.67 20.03
N GLY A 214 6.10 -9.83 20.84
CA GLY A 214 6.27 -10.97 21.74
C GLY A 214 6.77 -12.26 21.10
N VAL A 215 7.11 -12.25 19.81
CA VAL A 215 7.71 -13.40 19.14
C VAL A 215 9.18 -13.50 19.53
N ALA A 216 9.58 -14.65 20.10
CA ALA A 216 10.98 -14.93 20.39
C ALA A 216 11.77 -15.19 19.10
N GLU A 217 13.06 -14.84 19.10
CA GLU A 217 13.94 -15.04 17.93
C GLU A 217 13.91 -16.47 17.39
N ARG A 218 13.91 -17.47 18.31
CA ARG A 218 13.82 -18.88 17.91
C ARG A 218 12.54 -19.18 17.12
N ALA A 219 11.40 -18.63 17.53
CA ALA A 219 10.13 -18.82 16.84
C ALA A 219 10.12 -18.10 15.47
N ALA A 220 10.66 -16.87 15.41
CA ALA A 220 10.80 -16.15 14.13
C ALA A 220 11.67 -16.93 13.14
N ARG A 221 12.81 -17.48 13.59
CA ARG A 221 13.70 -18.31 12.77
C ARG A 221 12.99 -19.56 12.26
N ALA A 222 12.21 -20.22 13.11
CA ALA A 222 11.44 -21.40 12.75
C ALA A 222 10.36 -21.08 11.69
N VAL A 223 9.66 -19.93 11.84
CA VAL A 223 8.68 -19.47 10.84
C VAL A 223 9.35 -19.23 9.49
N VAL A 224 10.48 -18.51 9.45
CA VAL A 224 11.21 -18.23 8.20
C VAL A 224 11.62 -19.53 7.52
N ALA A 225 12.16 -20.49 8.27
CA ALA A 225 12.55 -21.79 7.72
C ALA A 225 11.35 -22.56 7.18
N ALA A 226 10.24 -22.61 7.93
CA ALA A 226 9.01 -23.31 7.53
C ALA A 226 8.36 -22.65 6.30
N VAL A 227 8.23 -21.32 6.29
CA VAL A 227 7.69 -20.56 5.13
C VAL A 227 8.59 -20.76 3.90
N GLY A 228 9.91 -20.72 4.07
CA GLY A 228 10.86 -20.99 2.98
C GLY A 228 10.69 -22.39 2.37
N ARG A 229 10.23 -23.38 3.15
CA ARG A 229 9.88 -24.70 2.62
C ARG A 229 8.51 -24.72 1.96
N LEU A 230 7.51 -24.10 2.57
CA LEU A 230 6.18 -23.96 1.96
C LEU A 230 6.27 -23.30 0.57
N ARG A 231 7.12 -22.31 0.40
CA ARG A 231 7.36 -21.66 -0.91
C ARG A 231 7.97 -22.57 -1.97
N ARG A 232 8.50 -23.75 -1.60
CA ARG A 232 9.04 -24.76 -2.54
C ARG A 232 8.02 -25.83 -2.89
N GLU A 233 6.92 -25.89 -2.15
CA GLU A 233 5.83 -26.82 -2.45
C GLU A 233 4.99 -26.27 -3.63
N PRO A 234 4.33 -27.14 -4.41
CA PRO A 234 3.48 -26.73 -5.53
C PRO A 234 2.14 -26.20 -5.02
N LEU A 235 2.17 -25.00 -4.45
CA LEU A 235 1.00 -24.31 -3.90
C LEU A 235 0.34 -23.41 -4.94
N ALA A 236 -0.98 -23.32 -4.91
CA ALA A 236 -1.74 -22.36 -5.69
C ALA A 236 -1.37 -20.92 -5.30
N LYS A 237 -1.14 -20.69 -4.00
CA LYS A 237 -0.72 -19.39 -3.49
C LYS A 237 0.44 -19.53 -2.50
N HIS A 238 1.62 -19.08 -2.90
CA HIS A 238 2.78 -19.06 -2.03
C HIS A 238 2.64 -17.99 -0.93
N PRO A 239 2.97 -18.32 0.35
CA PRO A 239 2.88 -17.38 1.45
C PRO A 239 3.91 -16.25 1.30
N GLY A 240 3.44 -15.00 1.40
CA GLY A 240 4.28 -13.81 1.45
C GLY A 240 4.76 -13.51 2.88
N ILE A 241 5.44 -12.36 3.02
CA ILE A 241 5.94 -11.94 4.33
C ILE A 241 4.83 -11.56 5.31
N SER A 242 3.70 -11.06 4.80
CA SER A 242 2.54 -10.72 5.64
C SER A 242 1.97 -11.97 6.32
N GLU A 243 1.79 -13.04 5.54
CA GLU A 243 1.33 -14.33 6.05
C GLU A 243 2.33 -14.95 7.03
N ALA A 244 3.64 -14.77 6.79
CA ALA A 244 4.69 -15.22 7.72
C ALA A 244 4.62 -14.50 9.08
N VAL A 245 4.44 -13.17 9.07
CA VAL A 245 4.26 -12.35 10.29
C VAL A 245 3.01 -12.79 11.06
N GLU A 246 1.87 -12.92 10.35
CA GLU A 246 0.61 -13.37 10.96
C GLU A 246 0.72 -14.77 11.55
N TRP A 247 1.41 -15.69 10.88
CA TRP A 247 1.60 -17.05 11.37
C TRP A 247 2.48 -17.09 12.62
N ALA A 248 3.54 -16.29 12.65
CA ALA A 248 4.37 -16.13 13.84
C ALA A 248 3.56 -15.61 15.04
N GLN A 249 2.69 -14.62 14.83
CA GLN A 249 1.80 -14.08 15.87
C GLN A 249 0.80 -15.13 16.37
N ALA A 250 0.14 -15.83 15.44
CA ALA A 250 -0.86 -16.84 15.78
C ALA A 250 -0.24 -18.01 16.55
N ALA A 251 0.91 -18.52 16.09
CA ALA A 251 1.61 -19.59 16.81
C ALA A 251 2.10 -19.15 18.20
N THR A 252 2.59 -17.91 18.33
CA THR A 252 2.99 -17.34 19.62
C THR A 252 1.81 -17.23 20.58
N LEU A 253 0.66 -16.77 20.11
CA LEU A 253 -0.57 -16.67 20.90
C LEU A 253 -1.01 -18.05 21.43
N LEU A 254 -1.02 -19.08 20.59
CA LEU A 254 -1.38 -20.43 20.99
C LEU A 254 -0.35 -21.04 21.97
N ASN A 255 0.93 -20.76 21.77
CA ASN A 255 1.99 -21.19 22.69
C ASN A 255 1.84 -20.56 24.07
N GLN A 256 1.52 -19.27 24.16
CA GLN A 256 1.23 -18.57 25.41
C GLN A 256 0.02 -19.15 26.14
N GLN A 257 -0.91 -19.77 25.41
CA GLN A 257 -2.06 -20.52 25.99
C GLN A 257 -1.74 -21.95 26.34
N GLY A 258 -0.46 -22.36 26.31
CA GLY A 258 0.02 -23.66 26.72
C GLY A 258 0.18 -24.72 25.60
N ALA A 259 -0.06 -24.37 24.34
CA ALA A 259 0.23 -25.26 23.23
C ALA A 259 1.74 -25.43 23.04
N ARG A 260 2.22 -26.64 22.72
CA ARG A 260 3.62 -26.83 22.29
C ARG A 260 3.81 -26.17 20.90
N TRP A 261 5.02 -25.70 20.59
CA TRP A 261 5.32 -25.02 19.34
C TRP A 261 4.87 -25.79 18.09
N PRO A 262 5.18 -27.10 17.90
CA PRO A 262 4.72 -27.82 16.72
C PRO A 262 3.19 -27.86 16.61
N ASP A 263 2.48 -28.01 17.75
CA ASP A 263 1.02 -28.02 17.78
C ASP A 263 0.44 -26.63 17.49
N ALA A 264 1.08 -25.58 17.98
CA ALA A 264 0.68 -24.20 17.73
C ALA A 264 0.79 -23.86 16.22
N PHE A 265 1.89 -24.21 15.59
CA PHE A 265 2.08 -24.02 14.14
C PHE A 265 1.09 -24.83 13.31
N ARG A 266 0.90 -26.11 13.66
CA ARG A 266 -0.07 -26.96 12.94
C ARG A 266 -1.50 -26.40 13.03
N ARG A 267 -1.93 -26.01 14.22
CA ARG A 267 -3.29 -25.49 14.46
C ARG A 267 -3.53 -24.13 13.81
N SER A 268 -2.49 -23.35 13.55
CA SER A 268 -2.56 -22.05 12.89
C SER A 268 -2.23 -22.09 11.40
N LEU A 269 -2.16 -23.27 10.77
CA LEU A 269 -1.78 -23.43 9.36
C LEU A 269 -2.67 -22.62 8.40
N GLY A 270 -3.97 -22.48 8.68
CA GLY A 270 -4.89 -21.64 7.89
C GLY A 270 -4.60 -20.12 7.95
N VAL A 271 -3.65 -19.69 8.81
CA VAL A 271 -3.18 -18.30 8.81
C VAL A 271 -2.17 -18.07 7.69
N VAL A 272 -1.33 -19.06 7.40
CA VAL A 272 -0.27 -18.95 6.38
C VAL A 272 -0.71 -19.46 5.00
N LEU A 273 -1.63 -20.44 4.95
CA LEU A 273 -2.22 -20.95 3.71
C LEU A 273 -3.67 -20.49 3.62
N LYS A 274 -4.03 -19.92 2.46
CA LYS A 274 -5.34 -19.28 2.23
C LYS A 274 -6.17 -20.00 1.15
N ASP A 275 -5.77 -21.23 0.82
CA ASP A 275 -6.42 -22.07 -0.17
C ASP A 275 -6.71 -23.46 0.42
N GLU A 276 -7.86 -24.05 0.12
CA GLU A 276 -8.29 -25.33 0.66
C GLU A 276 -7.43 -26.48 0.12
N ASP A 277 -7.12 -26.47 -1.17
CA ASP A 277 -6.29 -27.51 -1.80
C ASP A 277 -4.86 -27.45 -1.24
N ASP A 278 -4.32 -26.25 -1.03
CA ASP A 278 -3.02 -26.05 -0.38
C ASP A 278 -3.00 -26.60 1.05
N LEU A 279 -4.08 -26.36 1.83
CA LEU A 279 -4.22 -26.91 3.18
C LEU A 279 -4.27 -28.43 3.19
N VAL A 280 -5.06 -29.04 2.29
CA VAL A 280 -5.17 -30.49 2.15
C VAL A 280 -3.83 -31.12 1.74
N HIS A 281 -3.09 -30.46 0.84
CA HIS A 281 -1.77 -30.90 0.38
C HIS A 281 -0.72 -30.86 1.50
N ILE A 282 -0.71 -29.80 2.30
CA ILE A 282 0.33 -29.56 3.32
C ILE A 282 0.02 -30.22 4.66
N ALA A 283 -1.23 -30.36 5.06
CA ALA A 283 -1.60 -30.89 6.37
C ALA A 283 -0.91 -32.23 6.74
N PRO A 284 -0.82 -33.25 5.84
CA PRO A 284 -0.12 -34.50 6.16
C PRO A 284 1.42 -34.37 6.21
N ARG A 285 1.98 -33.28 5.66
CA ARG A 285 3.43 -33.03 5.53
C ARG A 285 3.96 -32.02 6.52
N ILE A 286 3.07 -31.28 7.20
CA ILE A 286 3.46 -30.16 8.06
C ILE A 286 4.44 -30.58 9.17
N ASP A 287 4.30 -31.77 9.74
CA ASP A 287 5.19 -32.23 10.79
C ASP A 287 6.63 -32.43 10.29
N ALA A 288 6.81 -32.96 9.08
CA ALA A 288 8.12 -33.08 8.45
C ALA A 288 8.72 -31.68 8.17
N ILE A 289 7.91 -30.76 7.64
CA ILE A 289 8.32 -29.36 7.38
C ILE A 289 8.77 -28.68 8.67
N LEU A 290 8.02 -28.83 9.77
CA LEU A 290 8.34 -28.23 11.06
C LEU A 290 9.59 -28.87 11.69
N GLN A 291 9.77 -30.19 11.61
CA GLN A 291 10.97 -30.87 12.10
C GLN A 291 12.23 -30.37 11.39
N GLU A 292 12.19 -30.25 10.08
CA GLU A 292 13.29 -29.73 9.29
C GLU A 292 13.55 -28.23 9.52
N ALA A 293 12.53 -27.48 9.93
CA ALA A 293 12.64 -26.08 10.35
C ALA A 293 13.14 -25.92 11.81
N GLN A 294 13.41 -27.02 12.52
CA GLN A 294 13.86 -27.05 13.92
C GLN A 294 12.87 -26.37 14.89
N VAL A 295 11.58 -26.52 14.66
CA VAL A 295 10.50 -26.01 15.52
C VAL A 295 10.38 -26.80 16.82
#